data_e9f52edc50cc857675874ac4a0c3c481
#
_entry.id   e9f52edc50cc857675874ac4a0c3c481
#
_cell.length_a   1.000
_cell.length_b   1.000
_cell.length_c   1.000
_cell.angle_alpha   90.00
_cell.angle_beta   90.00
_cell.angle_gamma   90.00
#
_symmetry.space_group_name_H-M   'P 1'
#
loop_
_entity.id
_entity.type
_entity.pdbx_description
1 polymer ?
#
loop_
_entity_poly.entity_id
_entity_poly.type
_entity_poly.pdbx_seq_one_letter_code
_entity_poly.pdbx_strand_id
1 'polypeptide(L)'
;MRIVNVKDYVIIPLGKQGENLATRVLFPFANEWRLLFGDGTFQLLHQRQSDAEPHAVTVGIDGENVVWNVENVDVAVPGVGKCELNYLVGDALAKSITYSTKTAESLSDVGDTPPEPWESWVDEVLQAGAQAE
;
A
#
# COMPACT_ATOMS: atom_id res chain seq x y z
N MET A 1 -7.66 -11.86 -1.67
CA MET A 1 -6.65 -10.81 -1.85
C MET A 1 -6.99 -9.98 -3.08
N ARG A 2 -6.95 -8.68 -2.92
CA ARG A 2 -7.16 -7.78 -4.05
C ARG A 2 -5.88 -7.62 -4.84
N ILE A 3 -6.00 -7.68 -6.17
CA ILE A 3 -4.87 -7.46 -7.07
C ILE A 3 -5.07 -6.11 -7.73
N VAL A 4 -4.12 -5.22 -7.55
CA VAL A 4 -4.20 -3.85 -8.05
C VAL A 4 -3.05 -3.63 -9.02
N ASN A 5 -3.37 -3.50 -10.31
CA ASN A 5 -2.38 -3.19 -11.33
C ASN A 5 -2.33 -1.67 -11.48
N VAL A 6 -1.14 -1.08 -11.31
CA VAL A 6 -1.03 0.38 -11.29
C VAL A 6 -1.46 1.03 -12.59
N LYS A 7 -1.48 0.28 -13.69
CA LYS A 7 -1.93 0.83 -14.97
C LYS A 7 -3.41 1.15 -14.99
N ASP A 8 -4.19 0.57 -14.09
CA ASP A 8 -5.63 0.73 -14.08
C ASP A 8 -6.10 1.83 -13.15
N TYR A 9 -5.21 2.51 -12.45
CA TYR A 9 -5.60 3.46 -11.41
C TYR A 9 -4.82 4.76 -11.52
N VAL A 10 -5.52 5.87 -11.29
CA VAL A 10 -4.89 7.17 -11.13
C VAL A 10 -4.35 7.30 -9.71
N ILE A 11 -5.13 6.81 -8.74
CA ILE A 11 -4.73 6.75 -7.33
C ILE A 11 -4.78 5.29 -6.94
N ILE A 12 -3.67 4.75 -6.43
CA ILE A 12 -3.56 3.34 -6.11
C ILE A 12 -4.26 3.06 -4.79
N PRO A 13 -5.31 2.22 -4.79
CA PRO A 13 -5.99 1.89 -3.54
C PRO A 13 -5.21 0.82 -2.79
N LEU A 14 -4.68 1.16 -1.64
CA LEU A 14 -3.90 0.22 -0.85
C LEU A 14 -4.77 -0.64 0.05
N GLY A 15 -5.98 -0.19 0.34
CA GLY A 15 -6.85 -0.94 1.20
C GLY A 15 -7.36 -0.08 2.34
N LYS A 16 -7.73 -0.73 3.43
CA LYS A 16 -8.36 -0.08 4.56
C LYS A 16 -7.43 -0.18 5.76
N GLN A 17 -7.43 0.86 6.56
CA GLN A 17 -6.65 0.89 7.79
C GLN A 17 -6.89 -0.39 8.59
N GLY A 18 -5.82 -1.03 9.01
CA GLY A 18 -5.90 -2.26 9.79
C GLY A 18 -5.78 -3.55 8.99
N GLU A 19 -5.92 -3.49 7.68
CA GLU A 19 -5.75 -4.70 6.87
C GLU A 19 -4.28 -5.09 6.80
N ASN A 20 -4.04 -6.38 6.55
CA ASN A 20 -2.68 -6.89 6.43
C ASN A 20 -2.65 -7.94 5.35
N LEU A 21 -1.80 -7.73 4.35
CA LEU A 21 -1.63 -8.66 3.23
C LEU A 21 -2.92 -8.94 2.49
N ALA A 22 -3.81 -7.95 2.46
CA ALA A 22 -5.10 -8.07 1.76
C ALA A 22 -5.04 -7.49 0.36
N THR A 23 -3.99 -6.76 0.03
CA THR A 23 -3.84 -6.12 -1.28
C THR A 23 -2.44 -6.40 -1.82
N ARG A 24 -2.39 -6.73 -3.10
CA ARG A 24 -1.13 -6.88 -3.82
C ARG A 24 -1.10 -5.90 -4.97
N VAL A 25 -0.11 -5.03 -4.98
CA VAL A 25 0.05 -4.02 -6.03
C VAL A 25 1.07 -4.52 -7.04
N LEU A 26 0.71 -4.46 -8.31
CA LEU A 26 1.56 -4.93 -9.40
C LEU A 26 2.04 -3.75 -10.23
N PHE A 27 3.35 -3.69 -10.44
CA PHE A 27 3.98 -2.71 -11.32
C PHE A 27 4.56 -3.48 -12.50
N PRO A 28 3.89 -3.50 -13.66
CA PRO A 28 4.26 -4.41 -14.75
C PRO A 28 5.42 -3.87 -15.60
N PHE A 29 6.51 -3.52 -14.96
CA PHE A 29 7.62 -2.86 -15.62
C PHE A 29 8.93 -3.63 -15.54
N ALA A 30 8.96 -4.79 -14.89
CA ALA A 30 10.23 -5.48 -14.63
C ALA A 30 10.97 -5.81 -15.92
N ASN A 31 10.26 -6.39 -16.90
CA ASN A 31 10.90 -6.74 -18.16
C ASN A 31 11.16 -5.52 -19.03
N GLU A 32 10.22 -4.60 -19.07
CA GLU A 32 10.34 -3.41 -19.90
C GLU A 32 11.56 -2.59 -19.51
N TRP A 33 11.74 -2.34 -18.23
CA TRP A 33 12.84 -1.50 -17.77
C TRP A 33 14.17 -2.23 -17.88
N ARG A 34 14.16 -3.56 -17.70
CA ARG A 34 15.38 -4.34 -17.92
C ARG A 34 15.84 -4.25 -19.37
N LEU A 35 14.89 -4.32 -20.30
CA LEU A 35 15.23 -4.21 -21.71
C LEU A 35 15.70 -2.82 -22.09
N LEU A 36 15.11 -1.79 -21.48
CA LEU A 36 15.45 -0.42 -21.83
C LEU A 36 16.75 0.05 -21.18
N PHE A 37 17.03 -0.37 -19.96
CA PHE A 37 18.10 0.21 -19.17
C PHE A 37 19.18 -0.79 -18.75
N GLY A 38 18.96 -2.08 -18.98
CA GLY A 38 19.88 -3.12 -18.53
C GLY A 38 19.48 -3.68 -17.18
N ASP A 39 20.29 -4.59 -16.66
CA ASP A 39 20.02 -5.22 -15.39
C ASP A 39 20.17 -4.24 -14.25
N GLY A 40 19.20 -4.25 -13.35
CA GLY A 40 19.20 -3.33 -12.24
C GLY A 40 18.38 -3.84 -11.08
N THR A 41 18.14 -2.97 -10.13
CA THR A 41 17.44 -3.28 -8.89
C THR A 41 16.25 -2.35 -8.73
N PHE A 42 15.10 -2.92 -8.35
CA PHE A 42 13.92 -2.10 -8.05
C PHE A 42 13.93 -1.69 -6.59
N GLN A 43 13.50 -0.45 -6.34
CA GLN A 43 13.35 0.09 -5.01
C GLN A 43 11.99 0.77 -4.94
N LEU A 44 11.21 0.46 -3.91
CA LEU A 44 9.93 1.12 -3.70
C LEU A 44 9.99 1.94 -2.42
N LEU A 45 9.59 3.19 -2.54
CA LEU A 45 9.47 4.08 -1.39
C LEU A 45 7.99 4.40 -1.19
N HIS A 46 7.56 4.47 0.06
CA HIS A 46 6.17 4.77 0.39
C HIS A 46 6.16 5.85 1.47
N GLN A 47 5.35 6.87 1.26
CA GLN A 47 5.15 7.95 2.21
C GLN A 47 3.67 8.08 2.48
N ARG A 48 3.26 7.76 3.71
CA ARG A 48 1.86 7.87 4.11
C ARG A 48 1.54 9.34 4.37
N GLN A 49 0.26 9.64 4.51
CA GLN A 49 -0.19 11.03 4.54
C GLN A 49 0.50 11.89 5.60
N SER A 50 0.76 11.33 6.77
CA SER A 50 1.35 12.10 7.86
C SER A 50 2.85 11.89 8.02
N ASP A 51 3.47 11.12 7.13
CA ASP A 51 4.90 10.84 7.26
C ASP A 51 5.72 12.04 6.83
N ALA A 52 6.73 12.37 7.61
CA ALA A 52 7.66 13.43 7.25
C ALA A 52 8.60 13.00 6.13
N GLU A 53 8.86 11.69 6.03
CA GLU A 53 9.78 11.15 5.05
C GLU A 53 9.27 9.82 4.53
N PRO A 54 9.65 9.44 3.31
CA PRO A 54 9.28 8.12 2.80
C PRO A 54 10.11 7.05 3.46
N HIS A 55 9.58 5.82 3.44
CA HIS A 55 10.32 4.65 3.93
C HIS A 55 10.38 3.60 2.83
N ALA A 56 11.39 2.75 2.90
CA ALA A 56 11.58 1.69 1.92
C ALA A 56 10.59 0.56 2.17
N VAL A 57 10.08 0.01 1.08
CA VAL A 57 9.15 -1.11 1.12
C VAL A 57 9.79 -2.26 0.36
N THR A 58 9.70 -3.46 0.94
CA THR A 58 10.21 -4.65 0.29
C THR A 58 9.30 -5.04 -0.87
N VAL A 59 9.89 -5.25 -2.04
CA VAL A 59 9.15 -5.70 -3.21
C VAL A 59 9.78 -6.99 -3.74
N GLY A 60 8.95 -7.78 -4.42
CA GLY A 60 9.42 -8.98 -5.10
C GLY A 60 9.25 -8.85 -6.60
N ILE A 61 9.70 -9.85 -7.33
CA ILE A 61 9.53 -9.92 -8.77
C ILE A 61 8.75 -11.19 -9.07
N ASP A 62 7.69 -11.04 -9.86
CA ASP A 62 6.90 -12.18 -10.31
C ASP A 62 6.64 -11.98 -11.80
N GLY A 63 7.46 -12.68 -12.63
CA GLY A 63 7.37 -12.51 -14.06
C GLY A 63 7.72 -11.10 -14.47
N GLU A 64 6.78 -10.45 -15.12
CA GLU A 64 6.97 -9.06 -15.57
C GLU A 64 6.59 -8.05 -14.51
N ASN A 65 6.12 -8.52 -13.36
CA ASN A 65 5.60 -7.61 -12.34
C ASN A 65 6.59 -7.42 -11.21
N VAL A 66 6.74 -6.16 -10.77
CA VAL A 66 7.28 -5.85 -9.46
C VAL A 66 6.09 -5.91 -8.51
N VAL A 67 6.19 -6.63 -7.42
CA VAL A 67 5.07 -6.96 -6.55
C VAL A 67 5.26 -6.34 -5.18
N TRP A 68 4.24 -5.61 -4.74
CA TRP A 68 4.19 -5.03 -3.40
C TRP A 68 3.02 -5.68 -2.66
N ASN A 69 3.35 -6.49 -1.66
CA ASN A 69 2.33 -7.05 -0.78
C ASN A 69 2.12 -6.05 0.36
N VAL A 70 0.96 -5.41 0.37
CA VAL A 70 0.69 -4.31 1.28
C VAL A 70 0.51 -4.86 2.69
N GLU A 71 1.31 -4.36 3.63
CA GLU A 71 1.28 -4.81 5.02
C GLU A 71 0.52 -3.81 5.89
N ASN A 72 0.22 -4.22 7.12
CA ASN A 72 -0.55 -3.37 8.03
C ASN A 72 0.15 -2.05 8.31
N VAL A 73 1.48 -2.03 8.31
CA VAL A 73 2.20 -0.78 8.53
C VAL A 73 1.97 0.19 7.36
N ASP A 74 1.78 -0.34 6.16
CA ASP A 74 1.56 0.50 4.99
C ASP A 74 0.21 1.19 5.03
N VAL A 75 -0.77 0.58 5.67
CA VAL A 75 -2.14 1.13 5.77
C VAL A 75 -2.48 1.57 7.19
N ALA A 76 -1.47 1.78 8.03
CA ALA A 76 -1.71 2.23 9.39
C ALA A 76 -2.18 3.67 9.45
N VAL A 77 -1.85 4.49 8.46
CA VAL A 77 -2.22 5.89 8.42
C VAL A 77 -3.18 6.08 7.25
N PRO A 78 -4.45 6.43 7.53
CA PRO A 78 -5.40 6.65 6.44
C PRO A 78 -5.12 7.96 5.71
N GLY A 79 -5.62 8.06 4.50
CA GLY A 79 -5.49 9.26 3.71
C GLY A 79 -4.75 9.03 2.42
N VAL A 80 -4.30 10.12 1.81
CA VAL A 80 -3.61 10.10 0.53
C VAL A 80 -2.12 10.24 0.77
N GLY A 81 -1.38 9.27 0.24
CA GLY A 81 0.08 9.29 0.31
C GLY A 81 0.69 9.19 -1.07
N LYS A 82 1.94 8.77 -1.11
CA LYS A 82 2.69 8.62 -2.36
C LYS A 82 3.52 7.38 -2.30
N CYS A 83 3.74 6.75 -3.46
CA CYS A 83 4.78 5.74 -3.57
C CYS A 83 5.58 6.02 -4.83
N GLU A 84 6.83 5.61 -4.79
CA GLU A 84 7.73 5.87 -5.91
C GLU A 84 8.50 4.60 -6.22
N LEU A 85 8.38 4.13 -7.46
CA LEU A 85 9.12 2.97 -7.91
C LEU A 85 10.34 3.43 -8.67
N ASN A 86 11.51 3.05 -8.19
CA ASN A 86 12.79 3.43 -8.75
C ASN A 86 13.49 2.21 -9.32
N TYR A 87 14.18 2.41 -10.44
CA TYR A 87 15.01 1.37 -11.04
C TYR A 87 16.45 1.87 -11.06
N LEU A 88 17.31 1.15 -10.36
CA LEU A 88 18.72 1.53 -10.19
C LEU A 88 19.59 0.57 -10.99
N VAL A 89 20.45 1.15 -11.83
CA VAL A 89 21.42 0.38 -12.60
C VAL A 89 22.79 0.84 -12.14
N GLY A 90 23.48 -0.05 -11.44
CA GLY A 90 24.71 0.35 -10.77
C GLY A 90 24.40 1.42 -9.73
N ASP A 91 25.09 2.54 -9.81
CA ASP A 91 24.86 3.65 -8.90
C ASP A 91 23.92 4.69 -9.46
N ALA A 92 23.34 4.44 -10.63
CA ALA A 92 22.53 5.44 -11.30
C ALA A 92 21.04 5.11 -11.19
N LEU A 93 20.23 6.14 -10.98
CA LEU A 93 18.79 6.03 -11.04
C LEU A 93 18.38 6.10 -12.51
N ALA A 94 17.99 4.95 -13.08
CA ALA A 94 17.69 4.87 -14.49
C ALA A 94 16.26 5.27 -14.80
N LYS A 95 15.32 4.99 -13.87
CA LYS A 95 13.91 5.30 -14.08
C LYS A 95 13.22 5.46 -12.75
N SER A 96 12.23 6.36 -12.71
CA SER A 96 11.47 6.64 -11.50
C SER A 96 10.06 7.03 -11.88
N ILE A 97 9.07 6.44 -11.21
CA ILE A 97 7.67 6.81 -11.38
C ILE A 97 7.05 7.01 -9.99
N THR A 98 6.35 8.11 -9.81
CA THR A 98 5.67 8.41 -8.56
C THR A 98 4.16 8.27 -8.76
N TYR A 99 3.53 7.62 -7.80
CA TYR A 99 2.08 7.42 -7.79
C TYR A 99 1.49 8.00 -6.52
N SER A 100 0.23 8.45 -6.62
CA SER A 100 -0.56 8.76 -5.42
C SER A 100 -1.19 7.47 -4.93
N THR A 101 -1.29 7.33 -3.60
CA THR A 101 -1.90 6.17 -2.97
C THR A 101 -3.02 6.61 -2.07
N LYS A 102 -3.92 5.68 -1.72
CA LYS A 102 -5.00 5.99 -0.81
C LYS A 102 -5.24 4.82 0.13
N THR A 103 -5.36 5.14 1.41
CA THR A 103 -5.74 4.19 2.46
C THR A 103 -7.04 4.68 3.07
N ALA A 104 -8.05 3.82 3.07
CA ALA A 104 -9.35 4.15 3.63
C ALA A 104 -9.30 4.07 5.15
N GLU A 105 -10.03 4.96 5.80
CA GLU A 105 -10.11 4.96 7.25
C GLU A 105 -11.02 3.85 7.73
N SER A 106 -10.65 3.21 8.83
CA SER A 106 -11.46 2.17 9.43
C SER A 106 -12.35 2.76 10.50
N LEU A 107 -13.62 2.39 10.46
CA LEU A 107 -14.54 2.81 11.50
C LEU A 107 -14.40 1.96 12.77
N SER A 108 -13.82 0.79 12.64
CA SER A 108 -13.68 -0.09 13.78
C SER A 108 -12.42 0.19 14.57
N ASP A 109 -11.60 1.12 14.12
CA ASP A 109 -10.47 1.37 14.76
C ASP A 109 -10.61 2.07 15.92
N VAL A 110 -10.12 2.24 16.49
CA VAL A 110 -9.18 2.44 16.70
C VAL A 110 -8.57 2.86 17.79
N GLY A 111 -8.38 2.80 18.43
CA GLY A 111 -7.76 3.25 19.54
C GLY A 111 -8.69 3.74 20.55
N ASP A 112 -9.71 4.24 20.13
CA ASP A 112 -10.63 4.90 21.03
C ASP A 112 -11.80 3.99 21.34
N THR A 113 -12.15 3.98 22.60
CA THR A 113 -13.31 3.24 23.05
C THR A 113 -14.56 4.02 22.67
N PRO A 114 -15.54 3.38 22.06
CA PRO A 114 -16.79 4.07 21.77
C PRO A 114 -17.45 4.55 23.07
N PRO A 115 -18.14 5.66 23.03
CA PRO A 115 -18.78 6.15 24.24
C PRO A 115 -19.99 5.31 24.63
N GLU A 116 -20.30 5.36 25.91
CA GLU A 116 -21.50 4.78 26.44
C GLU A 116 -22.69 5.61 26.00
N PRO A 117 -23.84 5.07 25.84
CA PRO A 117 -24.22 3.68 26.11
C PRO A 117 -24.15 2.78 24.90
N TRP A 118 -23.76 3.28 23.81
CA TRP A 118 -23.82 2.45 22.62
C TRP A 118 -22.69 1.44 22.60
N GLU A 119 -21.83 1.49 23.57
CA GLU A 119 -20.72 0.57 23.60
C GLU A 119 -21.16 -0.88 23.58
N SER A 120 -22.15 -1.24 24.40
CA SER A 120 -22.60 -2.61 24.40
C SER A 120 -23.26 -2.98 23.07
N TRP A 121 -23.95 -2.03 22.49
CA TRP A 121 -24.53 -2.25 21.18
C TRP A 121 -23.46 -2.44 20.12
N VAL A 122 -22.42 -1.63 20.21
CA VAL A 122 -21.31 -1.73 19.28
C VAL A 122 -20.62 -3.08 19.43
N ASP A 123 -20.45 -3.53 20.65
CA ASP A 123 -19.82 -4.82 20.86
C ASP A 123 -20.58 -5.93 20.16
N GLU A 124 -21.89 -5.90 20.23
CA GLU A 124 -22.68 -6.90 19.54
C GLU A 124 -22.54 -6.80 18.04
N VAL A 125 -22.56 -5.59 17.51
CA VAL A 125 -22.49 -5.40 16.08
C VAL A 125 -21.09 -5.65 15.55
N LEU A 126 -20.10 -5.08 16.20
CA LEU A 126 -18.74 -5.17 15.69
C LEU A 126 -18.14 -6.54 15.87
N GLN A 127 -18.44 -7.18 16.99
CA GLN A 127 -17.93 -8.51 17.20
C GLN A 127 -18.62 -9.52 16.31
N ALA A 128 -19.81 -9.19 15.89
CA ALA A 128 -20.48 -10.02 14.89
C ALA A 128 -20.00 -9.68 13.50
N GLY A 129 -19.61 -8.48 13.33
CA GLY A 129 -19.18 -8.06 12.05
C GLY A 129 -17.99 -7.25 12.12
N ALA A 130 -17.77 -6.88 12.71
CA ALA A 130 -16.96 -6.10 12.70
C ALA A 130 -16.12 -6.45 13.10
N GLN A 131 -16.52 -6.80 13.17
CA GLN A 131 -16.39 -6.59 13.40
C GLN A 131 -16.52 -6.72 12.90
N ALA A 132 -16.85 -6.90 12.33
CA ALA A 132 -17.11 -6.75 11.82
C ALA A 132 -16.82 -6.46 11.25
N GLU A 133 -16.52 -6.52 11.15
CA GLU A 133 -16.36 -6.13 10.70
C GLU A 133 -16.14 -6.34 10.15
#